data_45052b1f7118104c68a35ac31d7d15cc
#
_entry.id   45052b1f7118104c68a35ac31d7d15cc
#
_cell.length_a   1.000
_cell.length_b   1.000
_cell.length_c   1.000
_cell.angle_alpha   90.00
_cell.angle_beta   90.00
_cell.angle_gamma   90.00
#
_symmetry.space_group_name_H-M   'P 1'
#
loop_
_entity.id
_entity.type
_entity.pdbx_description
1 polymer ?
#
loop_
_entity_poly.entity_id
_entity_poly.type
_entity_poly.pdbx_seq_one_letter_code
_entity_poly.pdbx_strand_id
1 'polypeptide(L)'
;MNIQVLEELRNSMEGIVQKSRKRTYTNAKRLRRLNERKLIPKVNDFMKYMRKQLQRGLTRVKARKPETFAEQLARWDAIIEEGKRILKPELLKILAEGGKAVVERKVIKQEAEPRFDMLGVPAVKWAEKHTAQLVTEVIEETKQAIREQVKAGIDYGKSIQKIAKELRPIVGLTSRQAGAVAKYRSLLEEQALPEQKISSLVERYANRLHRFRTQMIARTETASALSEGTLQGFEQIGIKRVQGVADEEACEYCLENIDGKIFTLDEAHGVIPAHPNCECVFVAAS
;
A
#
# COMPACT_ATOMS: atom_id res chain seq x y z
N MET A 1 17.77 26.57 43.53
CA MET A 1 16.68 26.65 42.55
C MET A 1 15.54 25.80 43.08
N ASN A 2 14.33 26.34 43.21
CA ASN A 2 13.20 25.68 43.88
C ASN A 2 12.72 24.48 43.00
N ILE A 3 12.56 23.30 43.63
CA ILE A 3 12.11 22.05 42.95
C ILE A 3 10.78 22.26 42.22
N GLN A 4 9.90 23.06 42.81
CA GLN A 4 8.60 23.39 42.23
C GLN A 4 8.71 24.15 40.89
N VAL A 5 9.68 25.07 40.77
CA VAL A 5 9.95 25.83 39.53
C VAL A 5 10.53 24.89 38.43
N LEU A 6 11.33 23.89 38.83
CA LEU A 6 11.85 22.90 37.90
C LEU A 6 10.74 21.96 37.35
N GLU A 7 9.80 21.57 38.21
CA GLU A 7 8.64 20.76 37.81
C GLU A 7 7.70 21.54 36.88
N GLU A 8 7.42 22.82 37.19
CA GLU A 8 6.62 23.68 36.31
C GLU A 8 7.27 23.91 34.95
N LEU A 9 8.58 24.13 34.90
CA LEU A 9 9.33 24.24 33.64
C LEU A 9 9.31 22.93 32.84
N ARG A 10 9.49 21.79 33.52
CA ARG A 10 9.42 20.47 32.89
C ARG A 10 8.03 20.22 32.27
N ASN A 11 6.96 20.45 33.03
CA ASN A 11 5.58 20.29 32.58
C ASN A 11 5.25 21.23 31.40
N SER A 12 5.75 22.47 31.45
CA SER A 12 5.61 23.43 30.34
C SER A 12 6.34 22.94 29.06
N MET A 13 7.57 22.46 29.23
CA MET A 13 8.35 21.92 28.09
C MET A 13 7.71 20.66 27.51
N GLU A 14 7.22 19.74 28.35
CA GLU A 14 6.48 18.55 27.89
C GLU A 14 5.22 18.94 27.12
N GLY A 15 4.47 19.93 27.59
CA GLY A 15 3.30 20.46 26.88
C GLY A 15 3.62 21.09 25.53
N ILE A 16 4.75 21.78 25.39
CA ILE A 16 5.23 22.35 24.13
C ILE A 16 5.63 21.23 23.16
N VAL A 17 6.35 20.23 23.63
CA VAL A 17 6.77 19.06 22.83
C VAL A 17 5.56 18.30 22.33
N GLN A 18 4.56 18.03 23.18
CA GLN A 18 3.33 17.34 22.77
C GLN A 18 2.54 18.12 21.73
N LYS A 19 2.39 19.44 21.90
CA LYS A 19 1.73 20.30 20.89
C LYS A 19 2.47 20.29 19.55
N SER A 20 3.79 20.31 19.56
CA SER A 20 4.62 20.22 18.36
C SER A 20 4.45 18.87 17.65
N ARG A 21 4.45 17.76 18.39
CA ARG A 21 4.20 16.40 17.87
C ARG A 21 2.82 16.29 17.23
N LYS A 22 1.77 16.73 17.92
CA LYS A 22 0.39 16.73 17.41
C LYS A 22 0.27 17.52 16.11
N ARG A 23 0.91 18.68 16.01
CA ARG A 23 0.93 19.50 14.78
C ARG A 23 1.68 18.79 13.63
N THR A 24 2.80 18.17 13.93
CA THR A 24 3.59 17.43 12.93
C THR A 24 2.82 16.22 12.41
N TYR A 25 2.19 15.45 13.30
CA TYR A 25 1.32 14.34 12.96
C TYR A 25 0.15 14.77 12.06
N THR A 26 -0.57 15.84 12.43
CA THR A 26 -1.71 16.36 11.66
C THR A 26 -1.29 16.78 10.24
N ASN A 27 -0.13 17.42 10.10
CA ASN A 27 0.41 17.82 8.80
C ASN A 27 0.83 16.59 7.95
N ALA A 28 1.46 15.60 8.56
CA ALA A 28 1.82 14.35 7.89
C ALA A 28 0.57 13.58 7.41
N LYS A 29 -0.46 13.49 8.24
CA LYS A 29 -1.76 12.90 7.87
C LYS A 29 -2.44 13.64 6.71
N ARG A 30 -2.38 14.97 6.68
CA ARG A 30 -2.88 15.79 5.55
C ARG A 30 -2.08 15.51 4.27
N LEU A 31 -0.76 15.52 4.34
CA LEU A 31 0.13 15.24 3.21
C LEU A 31 -0.14 13.85 2.65
N ARG A 32 -0.30 12.86 3.52
CA ARG A 32 -0.65 11.49 3.16
C ARG A 32 -1.95 11.43 2.37
N ARG A 33 -3.04 11.98 2.89
CA ARG A 33 -4.35 11.99 2.20
C ARG A 33 -4.30 12.65 0.82
N LEU A 34 -3.50 13.70 0.65
CA LEU A 34 -3.32 14.35 -0.64
C LEU A 34 -2.61 13.42 -1.63
N ASN A 35 -1.58 12.72 -1.19
CA ASN A 35 -0.82 11.82 -2.04
C ASN A 35 -1.56 10.49 -2.32
N GLU A 36 -2.34 9.98 -1.38
CA GLU A 36 -3.26 8.85 -1.63
C GLU A 36 -4.21 9.15 -2.80
N ARG A 37 -4.80 10.34 -2.83
CA ARG A 37 -5.68 10.77 -3.94
C ARG A 37 -4.97 10.80 -5.30
N LYS A 38 -3.67 11.07 -5.33
CA LYS A 38 -2.85 11.03 -6.57
C LYS A 38 -2.48 9.60 -6.95
N LEU A 39 -2.19 8.73 -5.98
CA LEU A 39 -1.75 7.36 -6.23
C LEU A 39 -2.91 6.41 -6.56
N ILE A 40 -4.09 6.58 -5.99
CA ILE A 40 -5.27 5.73 -6.26
C ILE A 40 -5.55 5.55 -7.75
N PRO A 41 -5.60 6.62 -8.59
CA PRO A 41 -5.79 6.45 -10.03
C PRO A 41 -4.69 5.60 -10.69
N LYS A 42 -3.44 5.76 -10.29
CA LYS A 42 -2.31 5.02 -10.86
C LYS A 42 -2.35 3.53 -10.51
N VAL A 43 -2.64 3.21 -9.25
CA VAL A 43 -2.88 1.81 -8.83
C VAL A 43 -4.08 1.23 -9.59
N ASN A 44 -5.16 1.99 -9.74
CA ASN A 44 -6.33 1.56 -10.49
C ASN A 44 -6.01 1.31 -11.98
N ASP A 45 -5.19 2.13 -12.62
CA ASP A 45 -4.77 1.96 -14.00
C ASP A 45 -3.94 0.67 -14.17
N PHE A 46 -3.00 0.41 -13.27
CA PHE A 46 -2.25 -0.85 -13.23
C PHE A 46 -3.18 -2.06 -13.03
N MET A 47 -4.06 -2.02 -12.04
CA MET A 47 -5.00 -3.11 -11.76
C MET A 47 -5.96 -3.36 -12.93
N LYS A 48 -6.46 -2.32 -13.59
CA LYS A 48 -7.28 -2.43 -14.80
C LYS A 48 -6.51 -3.05 -15.96
N TYR A 49 -5.25 -2.61 -16.16
CA TYR A 49 -4.41 -3.18 -17.22
C TYR A 49 -4.20 -4.68 -16.99
N MET A 50 -3.78 -5.08 -15.79
CA MET A 50 -3.59 -6.49 -15.43
C MET A 50 -4.87 -7.29 -15.64
N ARG A 51 -6.01 -6.84 -15.12
CA ARG A 51 -7.31 -7.51 -15.30
C ARG A 51 -7.67 -7.69 -16.77
N LYS A 52 -7.45 -6.67 -17.60
CA LYS A 52 -7.73 -6.74 -19.05
C LYS A 52 -6.88 -7.81 -19.74
N GLN A 53 -5.59 -7.93 -19.38
CA GLN A 53 -4.72 -8.98 -19.94
C GLN A 53 -5.20 -10.38 -19.49
N LEU A 54 -5.49 -10.56 -18.20
CA LEU A 54 -5.97 -11.81 -17.65
C LEU A 54 -7.31 -12.24 -18.24
N GLN A 55 -8.27 -11.34 -18.38
CA GLN A 55 -9.57 -11.62 -18.99
C GLN A 55 -9.45 -12.05 -20.46
N ARG A 56 -8.50 -11.49 -21.19
CA ARG A 56 -8.18 -11.96 -22.57
C ARG A 56 -7.58 -13.36 -22.56
N GLY A 57 -6.73 -13.68 -21.59
CA GLY A 57 -6.17 -15.02 -21.43
C GLY A 57 -7.22 -16.07 -21.12
N LEU A 58 -8.22 -15.74 -20.30
CA LEU A 58 -9.33 -16.66 -19.96
C LEU A 58 -10.10 -17.20 -21.17
N THR A 59 -10.11 -16.49 -22.28
CA THR A 59 -10.75 -16.96 -23.52
C THR A 59 -9.88 -17.94 -24.33
N ARG A 60 -8.59 -18.05 -23.99
CA ARG A 60 -7.59 -18.82 -24.77
C ARG A 60 -7.00 -20.00 -24.00
N VAL A 61 -7.05 -19.96 -22.67
CA VAL A 61 -6.43 -20.98 -21.82
C VAL A 61 -7.11 -22.32 -21.99
N LYS A 62 -6.30 -23.40 -22.17
CA LYS A 62 -6.75 -24.79 -22.30
C LYS A 62 -6.17 -25.68 -21.20
N ALA A 63 -5.25 -25.18 -20.40
CA ALA A 63 -4.59 -25.95 -19.36
C ALA A 63 -5.58 -26.38 -18.27
N ARG A 64 -5.40 -27.60 -17.78
CA ARG A 64 -6.21 -28.18 -16.69
C ARG A 64 -5.50 -28.15 -15.34
N LYS A 65 -4.17 -28.09 -15.31
CA LYS A 65 -3.40 -27.99 -14.08
C LYS A 65 -3.43 -26.54 -13.58
N PRO A 66 -3.74 -26.29 -12.28
CA PRO A 66 -3.86 -24.92 -11.74
C PRO A 66 -2.63 -24.05 -11.96
N GLU A 67 -1.43 -24.59 -11.81
CA GLU A 67 -0.16 -23.88 -12.00
C GLU A 67 -0.01 -23.44 -13.46
N THR A 68 -0.14 -24.37 -14.39
CA THR A 68 -0.03 -24.13 -15.83
C THR A 68 -1.15 -23.20 -16.31
N PHE A 69 -2.36 -23.31 -15.73
CA PHE A 69 -3.48 -22.43 -16.04
C PHE A 69 -3.14 -20.98 -15.70
N ALA A 70 -2.67 -20.71 -14.49
CA ALA A 70 -2.30 -19.37 -14.04
C ALA A 70 -1.18 -18.78 -14.89
N GLU A 71 -0.13 -19.56 -15.22
CA GLU A 71 0.97 -19.09 -16.05
C GLU A 71 0.56 -18.76 -17.50
N GLN A 72 -0.34 -19.54 -18.09
CA GLN A 72 -0.80 -19.32 -19.47
C GLN A 72 -1.78 -18.15 -19.63
N LEU A 73 -2.31 -17.58 -18.53
CA LEU A 73 -3.31 -16.51 -18.63
C LEU A 73 -2.78 -15.23 -19.25
N ALA A 74 -1.52 -14.90 -19.05
CA ALA A 74 -0.97 -13.64 -19.53
C ALA A 74 0.54 -13.72 -19.73
N ARG A 75 1.07 -12.73 -20.44
CA ARG A 75 2.50 -12.43 -20.45
C ARG A 75 2.81 -11.64 -19.19
N TRP A 76 3.16 -12.34 -18.12
CA TRP A 76 3.38 -11.75 -16.81
C TRP A 76 4.50 -10.73 -16.81
N ASP A 77 5.58 -10.95 -17.58
CA ASP A 77 6.66 -9.98 -17.73
C ASP A 77 6.16 -8.62 -18.26
N ALA A 78 5.27 -8.64 -19.25
CA ALA A 78 4.68 -7.42 -19.79
C ALA A 78 3.81 -6.69 -18.75
N ILE A 79 3.13 -7.44 -17.87
CA ILE A 79 2.36 -6.86 -16.76
C ILE A 79 3.28 -6.26 -15.71
N ILE A 80 4.40 -6.90 -15.40
CA ILE A 80 5.42 -6.40 -14.47
C ILE A 80 5.98 -5.06 -14.97
N GLU A 81 6.44 -5.03 -16.22
CA GLU A 81 7.05 -3.82 -16.79
C GLU A 81 6.05 -2.66 -16.88
N GLU A 82 4.81 -2.93 -17.25
CA GLU A 82 3.77 -1.90 -17.27
C GLU A 82 3.44 -1.40 -15.86
N GLY A 83 3.38 -2.28 -14.87
CA GLY A 83 3.19 -1.90 -13.47
C GLY A 83 4.29 -0.97 -12.96
N LYS A 84 5.55 -1.32 -13.23
CA LYS A 84 6.71 -0.47 -12.90
C LYS A 84 6.63 0.89 -13.61
N ARG A 85 6.29 0.90 -14.88
CA ARG A 85 6.15 2.13 -15.69
C ARG A 85 5.10 3.09 -15.12
N ILE A 86 3.99 2.55 -14.64
CA ILE A 86 2.87 3.34 -14.09
C ILE A 86 3.18 3.84 -12.67
N LEU A 87 3.72 2.98 -11.80
CA LEU A 87 3.78 3.24 -10.36
C LEU A 87 5.07 3.93 -9.92
N LYS A 88 6.24 3.56 -10.48
CA LYS A 88 7.55 4.10 -10.08
C LYS A 88 7.61 5.64 -10.08
N PRO A 89 7.18 6.36 -11.14
CA PRO A 89 7.28 7.82 -11.16
C PRO A 89 6.44 8.48 -10.08
N GLU A 90 5.29 7.90 -9.75
CA GLU A 90 4.41 8.47 -8.73
C GLU A 90 4.91 8.20 -7.31
N LEU A 91 5.41 6.98 -7.04
CA LEU A 91 6.04 6.65 -5.76
C LEU A 91 7.27 7.52 -5.49
N LEU A 92 8.10 7.79 -6.51
CA LEU A 92 9.24 8.70 -6.39
C LEU A 92 8.81 10.14 -6.06
N LYS A 93 7.73 10.65 -6.67
CA LYS A 93 7.18 11.96 -6.32
C LYS A 93 6.68 12.01 -4.88
N ILE A 94 5.98 10.98 -4.44
CA ILE A 94 5.45 10.89 -3.07
C ILE A 94 6.59 10.85 -2.05
N LEU A 95 7.63 10.06 -2.32
CA LEU A 95 8.85 10.04 -1.52
C LEU A 95 9.44 11.45 -1.41
N ALA A 96 9.57 12.15 -2.54
CA ALA A 96 10.09 13.52 -2.57
C ALA A 96 9.24 14.49 -1.73
N GLU A 97 7.92 14.35 -1.70
CA GLU A 97 7.05 15.16 -0.84
C GLU A 97 7.31 14.89 0.65
N GLY A 98 7.61 13.63 1.03
CA GLY A 98 8.04 13.27 2.38
C GLY A 98 9.34 13.96 2.79
N GLY A 99 10.36 13.87 1.95
CA GLY A 99 11.66 14.52 2.17
C GLY A 99 11.59 16.04 2.23
N LYS A 100 10.87 16.67 1.30
CA LYS A 100 10.63 18.13 1.30
C LYS A 100 9.95 18.60 2.57
N ALA A 101 8.95 17.87 3.06
CA ALA A 101 8.23 18.23 4.28
C ALA A 101 9.14 18.31 5.52
N VAL A 102 10.27 17.62 5.51
CA VAL A 102 11.31 17.66 6.58
C VAL A 102 12.31 18.78 6.34
N VAL A 103 12.88 18.82 5.14
CA VAL A 103 13.97 19.74 4.79
C VAL A 103 13.51 21.20 4.83
N GLU A 104 12.36 21.50 4.23
CA GLU A 104 11.84 22.89 4.15
C GLU A 104 11.42 23.46 5.51
N ARG A 105 11.09 22.62 6.50
CA ARG A 105 10.73 23.10 7.85
C ARG A 105 11.92 23.63 8.66
N LYS A 106 13.14 23.19 8.34
CA LYS A 106 14.37 23.61 9.08
C LYS A 106 14.92 24.95 8.59
N VAL A 107 14.46 25.48 7.48
CA VAL A 107 15.08 26.58 6.72
C VAL A 107 14.70 27.98 7.18
N ILE A 108 14.24 28.21 8.40
CA ILE A 108 13.91 29.58 8.84
C ILE A 108 15.14 30.49 9.02
N LYS A 109 16.41 29.99 8.92
CA LYS A 109 17.60 30.77 9.25
C LYS A 109 18.89 30.56 8.42
N GLN A 110 18.85 29.97 7.23
CA GLN A 110 20.09 29.79 6.43
C GLN A 110 19.96 30.41 5.02
N GLU A 111 21.05 31.05 4.55
CA GLU A 111 21.13 31.78 3.26
C GLU A 111 21.01 30.91 2.01
N ALA A 112 21.06 29.58 2.11
CA ALA A 112 20.77 28.65 1.05
C ALA A 112 19.62 27.75 1.43
N GLU A 113 18.54 27.73 0.64
CA GLU A 113 17.42 26.82 0.85
C GLU A 113 17.86 25.36 0.56
N PRO A 114 18.04 24.49 1.56
CA PRO A 114 18.29 23.10 1.31
C PRO A 114 17.07 22.50 0.60
N ARG A 115 17.30 21.94 -0.59
CA ARG A 115 16.27 21.23 -1.36
C ARG A 115 16.46 19.73 -1.16
N PHE A 116 15.38 19.01 -1.00
CA PHE A 116 15.44 17.56 -0.98
C PHE A 116 15.88 17.03 -2.36
N ASP A 117 16.92 16.20 -2.38
CA ASP A 117 17.44 15.61 -3.61
C ASP A 117 16.58 14.41 -4.05
N MET A 118 15.52 14.69 -4.79
CA MET A 118 14.62 13.70 -5.36
C MET A 118 15.30 12.79 -6.40
N LEU A 119 16.34 13.27 -7.05
CA LEU A 119 17.09 12.52 -8.07
C LEU A 119 18.32 11.85 -7.49
N GLY A 120 18.54 11.99 -6.19
CA GLY A 120 19.62 11.32 -5.46
C GLY A 120 19.54 9.80 -5.58
N VAL A 121 20.71 9.17 -5.58
CA VAL A 121 20.83 7.72 -5.73
C VAL A 121 19.96 6.92 -4.73
N PRO A 122 19.85 7.31 -3.43
CA PRO A 122 18.99 6.58 -2.48
C PRO A 122 17.52 6.60 -2.88
N ALA A 123 16.97 7.76 -3.24
CA ALA A 123 15.57 7.91 -3.61
C ALA A 123 15.19 7.11 -4.86
N VAL A 124 16.03 7.19 -5.89
CA VAL A 124 15.82 6.46 -7.14
C VAL A 124 15.91 4.95 -6.92
N LYS A 125 16.95 4.48 -6.21
CA LYS A 125 17.14 3.05 -5.90
C LYS A 125 15.97 2.49 -5.09
N TRP A 126 15.52 3.23 -4.09
CA TRP A 126 14.36 2.81 -3.31
C TRP A 126 13.11 2.68 -4.18
N ALA A 127 12.79 3.71 -4.98
CA ALA A 127 11.63 3.68 -5.86
C ALA A 127 11.66 2.52 -6.86
N GLU A 128 12.84 2.17 -7.40
CA GLU A 128 13.03 1.02 -8.28
C GLU A 128 12.77 -0.30 -7.58
N LYS A 129 13.47 -0.54 -6.48
CA LYS A 129 13.38 -1.78 -5.70
C LYS A 129 11.98 -1.98 -5.14
N HIS A 130 11.44 -0.95 -4.50
CA HIS A 130 10.12 -1.00 -3.87
C HIS A 130 8.99 -1.21 -4.88
N THR A 131 9.02 -0.49 -6.01
CA THR A 131 8.02 -0.70 -7.08
C THR A 131 8.11 -2.10 -7.67
N ALA A 132 9.31 -2.63 -7.89
CA ALA A 132 9.47 -3.98 -8.39
C ALA A 132 8.90 -5.02 -7.43
N GLN A 133 9.16 -4.88 -6.14
CA GLN A 133 8.61 -5.74 -5.09
C GLN A 133 7.09 -5.66 -5.04
N LEU A 134 6.51 -4.47 -4.96
CA LEU A 134 5.06 -4.25 -4.95
C LEU A 134 4.35 -4.91 -6.13
N VAL A 135 4.86 -4.69 -7.35
CA VAL A 135 4.25 -5.24 -8.56
C VAL A 135 4.32 -6.77 -8.55
N THR A 136 5.46 -7.34 -8.11
CA THR A 136 5.64 -8.79 -8.00
C THR A 136 4.68 -9.38 -6.96
N GLU A 137 4.55 -8.80 -5.78
CA GLU A 137 3.64 -9.25 -4.73
C GLU A 137 2.18 -9.24 -5.21
N VAL A 138 1.72 -8.15 -5.83
CA VAL A 138 0.36 -8.06 -6.39
C VAL A 138 0.09 -9.14 -7.44
N ILE A 139 1.09 -9.46 -8.25
CA ILE A 139 0.99 -10.51 -9.28
C ILE A 139 0.96 -11.89 -8.65
N GLU A 140 1.85 -12.19 -7.72
CA GLU A 140 1.89 -13.51 -7.06
C GLU A 140 0.63 -13.80 -6.24
N GLU A 141 0.12 -12.81 -5.50
CA GLU A 141 -1.20 -12.93 -4.85
C GLU A 141 -2.32 -13.21 -5.86
N THR A 142 -2.28 -12.56 -7.02
CA THR A 142 -3.27 -12.79 -8.09
C THR A 142 -3.14 -14.18 -8.69
N LYS A 143 -1.92 -14.66 -8.96
CA LYS A 143 -1.66 -16.02 -9.44
C LYS A 143 -2.12 -17.06 -8.43
N GLN A 144 -1.83 -16.85 -7.15
CA GLN A 144 -2.26 -17.75 -6.08
C GLN A 144 -3.79 -17.86 -6.02
N ALA A 145 -4.49 -16.73 -6.04
CA ALA A 145 -5.95 -16.72 -6.07
C ALA A 145 -6.52 -17.50 -7.27
N ILE A 146 -5.92 -17.35 -8.44
CA ILE A 146 -6.32 -18.07 -9.66
C ILE A 146 -6.09 -19.59 -9.48
N ARG A 147 -4.91 -20.02 -8.99
CA ARG A 147 -4.59 -21.43 -8.76
C ARG A 147 -5.60 -22.09 -7.83
N GLU A 148 -5.92 -21.43 -6.72
CA GLU A 148 -6.89 -21.92 -5.72
C GLU A 148 -8.28 -22.08 -6.31
N GLN A 149 -8.76 -21.08 -7.05
CA GLN A 149 -10.09 -21.15 -7.67
C GLN A 149 -10.16 -22.17 -8.81
N VAL A 150 -9.09 -22.33 -9.59
CA VAL A 150 -9.01 -23.38 -10.62
C VAL A 150 -9.03 -24.76 -9.96
N LYS A 151 -8.22 -24.97 -8.91
CA LYS A 151 -8.20 -26.23 -8.16
C LYS A 151 -9.59 -26.57 -7.63
N ALA A 152 -10.22 -25.65 -6.91
CA ALA A 152 -11.58 -25.85 -6.41
C ALA A 152 -12.59 -26.16 -7.52
N GLY A 153 -12.51 -25.47 -8.66
CA GLY A 153 -13.38 -25.77 -9.81
C GLY A 153 -13.18 -27.19 -10.37
N ILE A 154 -11.93 -27.66 -10.44
CA ILE A 154 -11.60 -29.03 -10.89
C ILE A 154 -12.13 -30.06 -9.87
N ASP A 155 -11.89 -29.85 -8.59
CA ASP A 155 -12.33 -30.73 -7.50
C ASP A 155 -13.87 -30.87 -7.47
N TYR A 156 -14.60 -29.82 -7.86
CA TYR A 156 -16.06 -29.84 -8.07
C TYR A 156 -16.49 -30.35 -9.45
N GLY A 157 -15.60 -30.88 -10.27
CA GLY A 157 -15.92 -31.44 -11.60
C GLY A 157 -16.38 -30.41 -12.65
N LYS A 158 -16.06 -29.10 -12.44
CA LYS A 158 -16.45 -28.05 -13.39
C LYS A 158 -15.63 -28.13 -14.67
N SER A 159 -16.26 -27.83 -15.81
CA SER A 159 -15.53 -27.68 -17.07
C SER A 159 -14.60 -26.46 -17.04
N ILE A 160 -13.51 -26.50 -17.82
CA ILE A 160 -12.58 -25.35 -17.94
C ILE A 160 -13.28 -24.07 -18.37
N GLN A 161 -14.26 -24.18 -19.25
CA GLN A 161 -15.06 -23.05 -19.72
C GLN A 161 -15.89 -22.42 -18.57
N LYS A 162 -16.47 -23.26 -17.70
CA LYS A 162 -17.20 -22.79 -16.52
C LYS A 162 -16.24 -22.13 -15.53
N ILE A 163 -15.09 -22.75 -15.25
CA ILE A 163 -14.04 -22.18 -14.39
C ILE A 163 -13.59 -20.81 -14.95
N ALA A 164 -13.26 -20.70 -16.23
CA ALA A 164 -12.86 -19.44 -16.85
C ALA A 164 -13.94 -18.34 -16.76
N LYS A 165 -15.22 -18.70 -16.91
CA LYS A 165 -16.34 -17.77 -16.72
C LYS A 165 -16.43 -17.26 -15.28
N GLU A 166 -16.30 -18.15 -14.29
CA GLU A 166 -16.34 -17.81 -12.86
C GLU A 166 -15.12 -17.02 -12.41
N LEU A 167 -13.95 -17.23 -13.02
CA LEU A 167 -12.73 -16.45 -12.75
C LEU A 167 -12.82 -14.99 -13.25
N ARG A 168 -13.59 -14.71 -14.27
CA ARG A 168 -13.64 -13.38 -14.92
C ARG A 168 -13.84 -12.22 -13.95
N PRO A 169 -14.78 -12.25 -12.99
CA PRO A 169 -14.96 -11.16 -12.02
C PRO A 169 -13.87 -11.11 -10.95
N ILE A 170 -13.15 -12.20 -10.67
CA ILE A 170 -12.24 -12.33 -9.52
C ILE A 170 -10.76 -12.15 -9.87
N VAL A 171 -10.38 -12.20 -11.16
CA VAL A 171 -8.97 -11.98 -11.55
C VAL A 171 -8.48 -10.61 -11.08
N GLY A 172 -7.35 -10.60 -10.37
CA GLY A 172 -6.81 -9.40 -9.74
C GLY A 172 -7.30 -9.16 -8.31
N LEU A 173 -7.99 -10.10 -7.69
CA LEU A 173 -8.27 -10.15 -6.25
C LEU A 173 -7.26 -11.05 -5.52
N THR A 174 -7.13 -10.89 -4.21
CA THR A 174 -6.39 -11.82 -3.34
C THR A 174 -7.16 -13.14 -3.17
N SER A 175 -6.49 -14.20 -2.71
CA SER A 175 -7.14 -15.50 -2.42
C SER A 175 -8.36 -15.36 -1.50
N ARG A 176 -8.22 -14.59 -0.42
CA ARG A 176 -9.33 -14.32 0.51
C ARG A 176 -10.52 -13.63 -0.16
N GLN A 177 -10.25 -12.62 -0.98
CA GLN A 177 -11.30 -11.88 -1.68
C GLN A 177 -11.95 -12.73 -2.79
N ALA A 178 -11.16 -13.47 -3.55
CA ALA A 178 -11.65 -14.39 -4.57
C ALA A 178 -12.54 -15.49 -3.96
N GLY A 179 -12.11 -16.08 -2.85
CA GLY A 179 -12.90 -17.05 -2.08
C GLY A 179 -14.22 -16.48 -1.57
N ALA A 180 -14.22 -15.23 -1.10
CA ALA A 180 -15.45 -14.55 -0.67
C ALA A 180 -16.44 -14.35 -1.84
N VAL A 181 -15.96 -14.02 -3.04
CA VAL A 181 -16.81 -13.90 -4.24
C VAL A 181 -17.35 -15.27 -4.66
N ALA A 182 -16.52 -16.31 -4.63
CA ALA A 182 -16.95 -17.68 -4.96
C ALA A 182 -18.02 -18.17 -3.99
N LYS A 183 -17.81 -17.98 -2.68
CA LYS A 183 -18.82 -18.31 -1.64
C LYS A 183 -20.13 -17.55 -1.84
N TYR A 184 -20.05 -16.25 -2.16
CA TYR A 184 -21.24 -15.45 -2.41
C TYR A 184 -22.00 -15.97 -3.63
N ARG A 185 -21.29 -16.39 -4.69
CA ARG A 185 -21.92 -17.04 -5.85
C ARG A 185 -22.66 -18.30 -5.47
N SER A 186 -22.05 -19.21 -4.70
CA SER A 186 -22.68 -20.45 -4.27
C SER A 186 -23.97 -20.19 -3.46
N LEU A 187 -23.94 -19.22 -2.54
CA LEU A 187 -25.15 -18.82 -1.79
C LEU A 187 -26.29 -18.31 -2.68
N LEU A 188 -25.98 -17.61 -3.78
CA LEU A 188 -26.98 -17.16 -4.74
C LEU A 188 -27.51 -18.30 -5.61
N GLU A 189 -26.67 -19.29 -5.94
CA GLU A 189 -27.06 -20.51 -6.65
C GLU A 189 -28.03 -21.36 -5.79
N GLU A 190 -27.78 -21.50 -4.49
CA GLU A 190 -28.67 -22.17 -3.54
C GLU A 190 -30.06 -21.51 -3.45
N GLN A 191 -30.14 -20.18 -3.67
CA GLN A 191 -31.41 -19.45 -3.73
C GLN A 191 -32.17 -19.64 -5.06
N ALA A 192 -31.69 -20.49 -5.96
CA ALA A 192 -32.26 -20.77 -7.27
C ALA A 192 -32.53 -19.50 -8.12
N LEU A 193 -31.72 -18.47 -7.98
CA LEU A 193 -31.85 -17.24 -8.77
C LEU A 193 -31.45 -17.49 -10.23
N PRO A 194 -32.02 -16.76 -11.20
CA PRO A 194 -31.59 -16.83 -12.58
C PRO A 194 -30.12 -16.47 -12.75
N GLU A 195 -29.37 -17.23 -13.57
CA GLU A 195 -27.93 -17.06 -13.76
C GLU A 195 -27.52 -15.62 -14.14
N GLN A 196 -28.35 -14.93 -14.93
CA GLN A 196 -28.11 -13.53 -15.28
C GLN A 196 -28.10 -12.61 -14.05
N LYS A 197 -29.02 -12.85 -13.10
CA LYS A 197 -29.10 -12.11 -11.83
C LYS A 197 -27.92 -12.44 -10.93
N ILE A 198 -27.56 -13.73 -10.82
CA ILE A 198 -26.37 -14.20 -10.07
C ILE A 198 -25.12 -13.50 -10.62
N SER A 199 -24.89 -13.57 -11.93
CA SER A 199 -23.71 -12.96 -12.57
C SER A 199 -23.62 -11.45 -12.29
N SER A 200 -24.74 -10.72 -12.37
CA SER A 200 -24.79 -9.28 -12.08
C SER A 200 -24.46 -8.96 -10.62
N LEU A 201 -25.00 -9.74 -9.68
CA LEU A 201 -24.73 -9.56 -8.24
C LEU A 201 -23.28 -9.86 -7.89
N VAL A 202 -22.74 -10.96 -8.41
CA VAL A 202 -21.34 -11.37 -8.24
C VAL A 202 -20.40 -10.31 -8.78
N GLU A 203 -20.66 -9.78 -9.98
CA GLU A 203 -19.82 -8.73 -10.59
C GLU A 203 -19.84 -7.44 -9.75
N ARG A 204 -20.98 -7.02 -9.24
CA ARG A 204 -21.08 -5.84 -8.34
C ARG A 204 -20.27 -6.04 -7.05
N TYR A 205 -20.36 -7.23 -6.47
CA TYR A 205 -19.59 -7.56 -5.27
C TYR A 205 -18.10 -7.58 -5.54
N ALA A 206 -17.65 -8.26 -6.60
CA ALA A 206 -16.25 -8.29 -7.02
C ALA A 206 -15.71 -6.87 -7.33
N ASN A 207 -16.46 -6.03 -8.01
CA ASN A 207 -16.07 -4.64 -8.30
C ASN A 207 -15.89 -3.79 -7.03
N ARG A 208 -16.68 -4.04 -5.97
CA ARG A 208 -16.48 -3.40 -4.67
C ARG A 208 -15.15 -3.85 -4.04
N LEU A 209 -14.83 -5.14 -4.09
CA LEU A 209 -13.58 -5.69 -3.57
C LEU A 209 -12.36 -5.20 -4.37
N HIS A 210 -12.47 -5.05 -5.69
CA HIS A 210 -11.41 -4.44 -6.51
C HIS A 210 -11.14 -2.99 -6.11
N ARG A 211 -12.17 -2.19 -5.88
CA ARG A 211 -12.00 -0.80 -5.39
C ARG A 211 -11.33 -0.78 -4.02
N PHE A 212 -11.79 -1.63 -3.11
CA PHE A 212 -11.19 -1.74 -1.78
C PHE A 212 -9.71 -2.12 -1.85
N ARG A 213 -9.33 -3.14 -2.65
CA ARG A 213 -7.93 -3.54 -2.84
C ARG A 213 -7.08 -2.40 -3.40
N THR A 214 -7.57 -1.72 -4.43
CA THR A 214 -6.89 -0.56 -5.03
C THR A 214 -6.62 0.54 -3.99
N GLN A 215 -7.61 0.86 -3.16
CA GLN A 215 -7.46 1.87 -2.10
C GLN A 215 -6.47 1.42 -1.02
N MET A 216 -6.54 0.16 -0.61
CA MET A 216 -5.64 -0.39 0.40
C MET A 216 -4.18 -0.36 -0.08
N ILE A 217 -3.89 -0.80 -1.31
CA ILE A 217 -2.57 -0.71 -1.92
C ILE A 217 -2.11 0.76 -1.94
N ALA A 218 -2.91 1.67 -2.47
CA ALA A 218 -2.52 3.08 -2.57
C ALA A 218 -2.24 3.71 -1.20
N ARG A 219 -3.01 3.39 -0.17
CA ARG A 219 -2.78 3.88 1.20
C ARG A 219 -1.47 3.37 1.78
N THR A 220 -1.23 2.06 1.66
CA THR A 220 -0.02 1.44 2.20
C THR A 220 1.21 1.97 1.49
N GLU A 221 1.17 2.04 0.16
CA GLU A 221 2.30 2.51 -0.64
C GLU A 221 2.56 4.02 -0.49
N THR A 222 1.53 4.83 -0.30
CA THR A 222 1.69 6.24 0.06
C THR A 222 2.40 6.38 1.41
N ALA A 223 2.03 5.56 2.40
CA ALA A 223 2.70 5.57 3.70
C ALA A 223 4.16 5.16 3.59
N SER A 224 4.46 4.09 2.86
CA SER A 224 5.82 3.62 2.62
C SER A 224 6.69 4.70 1.98
N ALA A 225 6.22 5.31 0.90
CA ALA A 225 6.97 6.33 0.17
C ALA A 225 7.17 7.61 0.97
N LEU A 226 6.16 8.09 1.71
CA LEU A 226 6.29 9.26 2.58
C LEU A 226 7.22 8.99 3.76
N SER A 227 7.14 7.81 4.38
CA SER A 227 8.01 7.41 5.49
C SER A 227 9.46 7.38 5.04
N GLU A 228 9.75 6.72 3.93
CA GLU A 228 11.09 6.65 3.36
C GLU A 228 11.64 8.03 3.01
N GLY A 229 10.84 8.87 2.33
CA GLY A 229 11.24 10.24 2.02
C GLY A 229 11.51 11.08 3.27
N THR A 230 10.72 10.89 4.32
CA THR A 230 10.93 11.54 5.62
C THR A 230 12.26 11.13 6.25
N LEU A 231 12.61 9.83 6.24
CA LEU A 231 13.89 9.33 6.77
C LEU A 231 15.07 9.87 5.97
N GLN A 232 15.02 9.82 4.64
CA GLN A 232 16.07 10.40 3.78
C GLN A 232 16.20 11.91 3.97
N GLY A 233 15.08 12.63 4.17
CA GLY A 233 15.10 14.05 4.52
C GLY A 233 15.75 14.31 5.88
N PHE A 234 15.50 13.49 6.90
CA PHE A 234 16.18 13.57 8.19
C PHE A 234 17.67 13.31 8.09
N GLU A 235 18.07 12.31 7.29
CA GLU A 235 19.47 12.02 7.02
C GLU A 235 20.18 13.22 6.38
N GLN A 236 19.57 13.81 5.35
CA GLN A 236 20.11 14.98 4.63
C GLN A 236 20.35 16.19 5.54
N ILE A 237 19.52 16.39 6.59
CA ILE A 237 19.69 17.49 7.56
C ILE A 237 20.42 17.07 8.83
N GLY A 238 21.06 15.89 8.86
CA GLY A 238 21.93 15.42 9.93
C GLY A 238 21.21 14.92 11.19
N ILE A 239 19.91 14.65 11.14
CA ILE A 239 19.18 13.95 12.22
C ILE A 239 19.64 12.49 12.21
N LYS A 240 19.91 11.94 13.41
CA LYS A 240 20.42 10.57 13.56
C LYS A 240 19.38 9.61 14.13
N ARG A 241 18.39 10.13 14.83
CA ARG A 241 17.34 9.33 15.50
C ARG A 241 15.97 9.93 15.25
N VAL A 242 14.99 9.05 15.12
CA VAL A 242 13.59 9.40 14.92
C VAL A 242 12.73 8.72 15.98
N GLN A 243 11.56 9.30 16.22
CA GLN A 243 10.56 8.73 17.11
C GLN A 243 9.32 8.40 16.31
N GLY A 244 8.78 7.20 16.51
CA GLY A 244 7.48 6.81 15.98
C GLY A 244 6.35 7.53 16.71
N VAL A 245 5.32 7.92 15.96
CA VAL A 245 4.09 8.52 16.50
C VAL A 245 2.90 7.80 15.85
N ALA A 246 2.06 7.19 16.68
CA ALA A 246 0.84 6.54 16.27
C ALA A 246 -0.39 7.47 16.40
N ASP A 247 -1.48 7.12 15.76
CA ASP A 247 -2.79 7.75 15.95
C ASP A 247 -3.38 7.38 17.32
N GLU A 248 -4.25 8.22 17.86
CA GLU A 248 -5.01 7.91 19.08
C GLU A 248 -5.90 6.67 18.91
N GLU A 249 -6.34 6.38 17.67
CA GLU A 249 -7.14 5.20 17.29
C GLU A 249 -6.29 4.09 16.66
N ALA A 250 -4.96 4.12 16.84
CA ALA A 250 -4.08 3.10 16.27
C ALA A 250 -4.35 1.72 16.87
N CYS A 251 -4.01 0.67 16.13
CA CYS A 251 -4.13 -0.68 16.66
C CYS A 251 -3.12 -0.93 17.79
N GLU A 252 -3.39 -1.94 18.62
CA GLU A 252 -2.55 -2.34 19.77
C GLU A 252 -1.08 -2.51 19.36
N TYR A 253 -0.81 -3.19 18.24
CA TYR A 253 0.55 -3.36 17.74
C TYR A 253 1.27 -2.02 17.52
N CYS A 254 0.61 -1.03 16.91
CA CYS A 254 1.20 0.29 16.67
C CYS A 254 1.41 1.08 17.94
N LEU A 255 0.50 0.99 18.92
CA LEU A 255 0.64 1.63 20.21
C LEU A 255 1.81 1.04 21.01
N GLU A 256 2.01 -0.26 20.97
CA GLU A 256 3.07 -0.95 21.70
C GLU A 256 4.45 -0.85 21.04
N ASN A 257 4.51 -0.90 19.71
CA ASN A 257 5.77 -1.09 18.98
C ASN A 257 6.24 0.13 18.21
N ILE A 258 5.37 1.13 17.99
CA ILE A 258 5.70 2.33 17.21
C ILE A 258 5.60 3.58 18.08
N ASP A 259 4.51 3.75 18.83
CA ASP A 259 4.25 4.99 19.54
C ASP A 259 5.29 5.25 20.63
N GLY A 260 5.90 6.42 20.57
CA GLY A 260 6.93 6.83 21.53
C GLY A 260 8.30 6.13 21.37
N LYS A 261 8.41 5.08 20.55
CA LYS A 261 9.68 4.35 20.35
C LYS A 261 10.67 5.20 19.55
N ILE A 262 11.94 5.13 19.96
CA ILE A 262 13.05 5.82 19.31
C ILE A 262 13.83 4.79 18.49
N PHE A 263 14.11 5.14 17.24
CA PHE A 263 14.85 4.34 16.29
C PHE A 263 16.05 5.15 15.78
N THR A 264 17.16 4.50 15.48
CA THR A 264 18.15 5.05 14.56
C THR A 264 17.54 5.13 13.15
N LEU A 265 18.10 5.92 12.24
CA LEU A 265 17.58 5.98 10.87
C LEU A 265 17.63 4.62 10.20
N ASP A 266 18.71 3.85 10.37
CA ASP A 266 18.86 2.52 9.79
C ASP A 266 17.79 1.53 10.29
N GLU A 267 17.47 1.56 11.58
CA GLU A 267 16.42 0.74 12.18
C GLU A 267 15.01 1.16 11.73
N ALA A 268 14.81 2.43 11.40
CA ALA A 268 13.51 2.98 11.03
C ALA A 268 13.04 2.60 9.63
N HIS A 269 13.96 2.24 8.72
CA HIS A 269 13.61 1.84 7.36
C HIS A 269 12.71 0.60 7.36
N GLY A 270 11.56 0.71 6.71
CA GLY A 270 10.58 -0.39 6.59
C GLY A 270 9.70 -0.63 7.82
N VAL A 271 9.89 0.11 8.93
CA VAL A 271 9.06 -0.03 10.15
C VAL A 271 7.66 0.56 9.92
N ILE A 272 7.57 1.69 9.22
CA ILE A 272 6.29 2.33 8.87
C ILE A 272 6.11 2.29 7.34
N PRO A 273 4.98 1.78 6.86
CA PRO A 273 3.81 1.25 7.57
C PRO A 273 4.06 -0.15 8.16
N ALA A 274 3.61 -0.40 9.40
CA ALA A 274 3.74 -1.69 10.07
C ALA A 274 2.75 -2.75 9.55
N HIS A 275 1.67 -2.31 8.94
CA HIS A 275 0.60 -3.16 8.39
C HIS A 275 -0.22 -2.37 7.36
N PRO A 276 -1.05 -3.01 6.52
CA PRO A 276 -1.97 -2.32 5.62
C PRO A 276 -2.85 -1.30 6.38
N ASN A 277 -2.98 -0.10 5.80
CA ASN A 277 -3.68 1.05 6.40
C ASN A 277 -3.05 1.62 7.71
N CYS A 278 -1.82 1.29 8.04
CA CYS A 278 -1.10 1.93 9.15
C CYS A 278 -1.01 3.45 8.93
N GLU A 279 -1.35 4.26 9.95
CA GLU A 279 -1.32 5.74 9.90
C GLU A 279 -0.17 6.35 10.71
N CYS A 280 0.74 5.55 11.25
CA CYS A 280 1.91 6.02 12.00
C CYS A 280 2.83 6.88 11.13
N VAL A 281 3.62 7.74 11.78
CA VAL A 281 4.61 8.61 11.16
C VAL A 281 5.89 8.69 11.98
N PHE A 282 6.99 9.15 11.38
CA PHE A 282 8.22 9.49 12.10
C PHE A 282 8.33 11.00 12.33
N VAL A 283 8.86 11.35 13.48
CA VAL A 283 9.30 12.71 13.85
C VAL A 283 10.76 12.66 14.31
N ALA A 284 11.48 13.78 14.27
CA ALA A 284 12.83 13.83 14.83
C ALA A 284 12.76 13.50 16.33
N ALA A 285 13.63 12.61 16.81
CA ALA A 285 13.81 12.39 18.22
C ALA A 285 14.59 13.59 18.83
N SER A 286 14.13 14.05 19.98
CA SER A 286 14.79 15.09 20.76
C SER A 286 15.98 14.55 21.54
#